data_17d1d46a15de7c258530cddfdb26e0f3
#
_entry.id   17d1d46a15de7c258530cddfdb26e0f3
#
_cell.length_a   1.000
_cell.length_b   1.000
_cell.length_c   1.000
_cell.angle_alpha   90.00
_cell.angle_beta   90.00
_cell.angle_gamma   90.00
#
_symmetry.space_group_name_H-M   'P 1'
#
loop_
_entity.id
_entity.type
_entity.pdbx_description
1 polymer ?
#
loop_
_entity_poly.entity_id
_entity_poly.type
_entity_poly.pdbx_seq_one_letter_code
_entity_poly.pdbx_strand_id
1 'polypeptide(L)'
;MNARLEGLGITPQVLLDVFDTPVSFHRCLVPITGGVTSALMLSQAIWTTQSLEPSADGWFLRSQEQWTQETGLSRWEQETARRALRRSGLLEERRVGMPAKLWFRVRPDAVWRALQAHAGASYR
;
A
#
# COMPACT_ATOMS: atom_id res chain seq x y z
N MET A 1 -4.31 4.51 30.70
CA MET A 1 -4.26 3.05 30.72
C MET A 1 -4.92 2.59 32.00
N ASN A 2 -5.67 1.54 31.95
CA ASN A 2 -6.47 1.13 33.08
C ASN A 2 -5.78 0.08 33.95
N ALA A 3 -6.31 -0.13 35.16
CA ALA A 3 -5.78 -1.09 36.14
C ALA A 3 -5.72 -2.53 35.60
N ARG A 4 -6.55 -2.86 34.62
CA ARG A 4 -6.59 -4.20 34.03
C ARG A 4 -5.30 -4.53 33.29
N LEU A 5 -4.75 -3.58 32.52
CA LEU A 5 -3.49 -3.76 31.81
C LEU A 5 -2.32 -3.76 32.79
N GLU A 6 -2.38 -2.92 33.79
CA GLU A 6 -1.35 -2.88 34.85
C GLU A 6 -1.26 -4.20 35.59
N GLY A 7 -2.42 -4.83 35.85
CA GLY A 7 -2.47 -6.14 36.50
C GLY A 7 -1.83 -7.26 35.67
N LEU A 8 -1.70 -7.07 34.36
CA LEU A 8 -1.02 -8.02 33.48
C LEU A 8 0.45 -7.66 33.26
N GLY A 9 0.99 -6.64 33.96
CA GLY A 9 2.36 -6.19 33.80
C GLY A 9 2.60 -5.35 32.56
N ILE A 10 1.53 -4.88 31.91
CA ILE A 10 1.64 -4.06 30.71
C ILE A 10 1.60 -2.58 31.09
N THR A 11 2.68 -1.88 30.81
CA THR A 11 2.80 -0.43 31.02
C THR A 11 2.65 0.27 29.68
N PRO A 12 2.40 1.60 29.64
CA PRO A 12 2.38 2.35 28.38
C PRO A 12 3.66 2.17 27.56
N GLN A 13 4.83 2.12 28.20
CA GLN A 13 6.08 1.90 27.52
C GLN A 13 6.16 0.52 26.87
N VAL A 14 5.80 -0.52 27.62
CA VAL A 14 5.80 -1.89 27.10
C VAL A 14 4.83 -2.01 25.92
N LEU A 15 3.66 -1.38 26.01
CA LEU A 15 2.67 -1.40 24.96
C LEU A 15 3.21 -0.76 23.67
N LEU A 16 3.93 0.35 23.78
CA LEU A 16 4.54 1.01 22.62
C LEU A 16 5.64 0.14 22.00
N ASP A 17 6.39 -0.60 22.84
CA ASP A 17 7.46 -1.47 22.36
C ASP A 17 6.95 -2.69 21.56
N VAL A 18 5.71 -3.09 21.77
CA VAL A 18 5.14 -4.26 21.06
C VAL A 18 4.34 -3.87 19.81
N PHE A 19 4.23 -2.60 19.50
CA PHE A 19 3.56 -2.16 18.29
C PHE A 19 4.37 -2.59 17.07
N ASP A 20 3.65 -2.99 16.02
CA ASP A 20 4.25 -3.31 14.75
C ASP A 20 4.96 -2.10 14.14
N THR A 21 5.85 -2.38 13.17
CA THR A 21 6.45 -1.32 12.37
C THR A 21 5.33 -0.53 11.68
N PRO A 22 5.30 0.78 11.85
CA PRO A 22 4.25 1.57 11.21
C PRO A 22 4.42 1.57 9.70
N VAL A 23 3.28 1.65 8.99
CA VAL A 23 3.28 1.88 7.55
C VAL A 23 2.95 3.34 7.30
N SER A 24 3.69 3.97 6.41
CA SER A 24 3.41 5.35 6.01
C SER A 24 2.83 5.38 4.61
N PHE A 25 2.08 6.45 4.31
CA PHE A 25 1.59 6.66 2.97
C PHE A 25 1.69 8.12 2.58
N HIS A 26 1.76 8.37 1.29
CA HIS A 26 1.88 9.72 0.75
C HIS A 26 0.48 10.33 0.57
N ARG A 27 0.19 11.40 1.31
CA ARG A 27 -1.12 12.07 1.26
C ARG A 27 -1.47 12.56 -0.15
N CYS A 28 -0.46 12.93 -0.94
CA CYS A 28 -0.68 13.40 -2.30
C CYS A 28 -1.29 12.33 -3.21
N LEU A 29 -1.20 11.06 -2.84
CA LEU A 29 -1.78 9.98 -3.62
C LEU A 29 -3.28 9.81 -3.38
N VAL A 30 -3.84 10.40 -2.32
CA VAL A 30 -5.26 10.23 -2.00
C VAL A 30 -6.17 10.75 -3.11
N PRO A 31 -6.00 12.00 -3.59
CA PRO A 31 -6.90 12.50 -4.64
C PRO A 31 -6.75 11.78 -5.98
N ILE A 32 -5.58 11.24 -6.30
CA ILE A 32 -5.38 10.57 -7.59
C ILE A 32 -5.77 9.09 -7.57
N THR A 33 -5.94 8.51 -6.38
CA THR A 33 -6.30 7.08 -6.24
C THR A 33 -7.75 6.87 -5.83
N GLY A 34 -8.43 7.93 -5.40
CA GLY A 34 -9.83 7.86 -5.00
C GLY A 34 -10.08 7.59 -3.52
N GLY A 35 -9.04 7.43 -2.71
CA GLY A 35 -9.23 7.24 -1.29
C GLY A 35 -7.98 6.82 -0.54
N VAL A 36 -8.10 6.75 0.79
CA VAL A 36 -6.99 6.46 1.68
C VAL A 36 -6.49 5.01 1.52
N THR A 37 -7.40 4.05 1.39
CA THR A 37 -6.99 2.64 1.25
C THR A 37 -6.20 2.40 -0.02
N SER A 38 -6.62 2.99 -1.14
CA SER A 38 -5.90 2.89 -2.41
C SER A 38 -4.56 3.62 -2.35
N ALA A 39 -4.52 4.79 -1.70
CA ALA A 39 -3.29 5.55 -1.50
C ALA A 39 -2.29 4.78 -0.65
N LEU A 40 -2.76 4.12 0.40
CA LEU A 40 -1.92 3.29 1.26
C LEU A 40 -1.33 2.12 0.48
N MET A 41 -2.16 1.43 -0.29
CA MET A 41 -1.70 0.29 -1.09
C MET A 41 -0.67 0.72 -2.13
N LEU A 42 -0.93 1.83 -2.83
CA LEU A 42 0.01 2.34 -3.83
C LEU A 42 1.31 2.80 -3.18
N SER A 43 1.24 3.45 -2.02
CA SER A 43 2.44 3.88 -1.28
C SER A 43 3.32 2.68 -0.91
N GLN A 44 2.71 1.60 -0.44
CA GLN A 44 3.44 0.39 -0.08
C GLN A 44 4.04 -0.27 -1.33
N ALA A 45 3.31 -0.26 -2.45
CA ALA A 45 3.82 -0.77 -3.72
C ALA A 45 5.03 0.03 -4.19
N ILE A 46 4.99 1.34 -4.06
CA ILE A 46 6.11 2.23 -4.42
C ILE A 46 7.32 1.91 -3.53
N TRP A 47 7.10 1.78 -2.24
CA TRP A 47 8.15 1.43 -1.28
C TRP A 47 8.81 0.10 -1.66
N THR A 48 8.01 -0.92 -1.97
CA THR A 48 8.50 -2.23 -2.38
C THR A 48 9.33 -2.13 -3.66
N THR A 49 8.86 -1.36 -4.62
CA THR A 49 9.52 -1.18 -5.91
C THR A 49 10.93 -0.62 -5.75
N GLN A 50 11.14 0.27 -4.79
CA GLN A 50 12.44 0.92 -4.56
C GLN A 50 13.54 -0.07 -4.14
N SER A 51 13.17 -1.22 -3.59
CA SER A 51 14.14 -2.23 -3.14
C SER A 51 14.32 -3.38 -4.14
N LEU A 52 13.65 -3.33 -5.29
CA LEU A 52 13.74 -4.41 -6.28
C LEU A 52 15.03 -4.33 -7.09
N GLU A 53 15.51 -5.51 -7.51
CA GLU A 53 16.61 -5.60 -8.46
C GLU A 53 16.17 -5.05 -9.83
N PRO A 54 17.09 -4.44 -10.60
CA PRO A 54 16.74 -3.94 -11.93
C PRO A 54 16.17 -5.02 -12.86
N SER A 55 16.61 -6.27 -12.70
CA SER A 55 16.15 -7.39 -13.51
C SER A 55 14.67 -7.72 -13.30
N ALA A 56 14.06 -7.26 -12.20
CA ALA A 56 12.66 -7.48 -11.92
C ALA A 56 11.75 -6.64 -12.80
N ASP A 57 12.27 -5.60 -13.44
CA ASP A 57 11.51 -4.67 -14.28
C ASP A 57 10.27 -4.11 -13.57
N GLY A 58 10.40 -3.84 -12.27
CA GLY A 58 9.33 -3.29 -11.45
C GLY A 58 8.30 -4.29 -10.95
N TRP A 59 8.38 -5.56 -11.37
CA TRP A 59 7.43 -6.58 -10.94
C TRP A 59 7.82 -7.18 -9.59
N PHE A 60 6.84 -7.32 -8.71
CA PHE A 60 7.04 -7.98 -7.43
C PHE A 60 5.85 -8.88 -7.11
N LEU A 61 6.15 -9.98 -6.43
CA LEU A 61 5.16 -10.95 -5.98
C LEU A 61 4.66 -10.54 -4.60
N ARG A 62 3.35 -10.55 -4.41
CA ARG A 62 2.78 -10.26 -3.10
C ARG A 62 1.50 -11.04 -2.90
N SER A 63 1.42 -11.80 -1.81
CA SER A 63 0.21 -12.50 -1.43
C SER A 63 -0.73 -11.57 -0.67
N GLN A 64 -1.98 -11.99 -0.58
CA GLN A 64 -3.00 -11.28 0.19
C GLN A 64 -2.58 -11.15 1.67
N GLU A 65 -2.00 -12.20 2.23
CA GLU A 65 -1.52 -12.20 3.61
C GLU A 65 -0.38 -11.21 3.80
N GLN A 66 0.53 -11.15 2.84
CA GLN A 66 1.64 -10.19 2.89
C GLN A 66 1.13 -8.75 2.82
N TRP A 67 0.15 -8.46 1.97
CA TRP A 67 -0.47 -7.14 1.93
C TRP A 67 -1.08 -6.78 3.28
N THR A 68 -1.79 -7.73 3.92
CA THR A 68 -2.37 -7.50 5.24
C THR A 68 -1.30 -7.23 6.28
N GLN A 69 -0.22 -7.99 6.28
CA GLN A 69 0.88 -7.81 7.23
C GLN A 69 1.56 -6.45 7.07
N GLU A 70 1.71 -6.00 5.83
CA GLU A 70 2.43 -4.76 5.55
C GLU A 70 1.56 -3.51 5.70
N THR A 71 0.28 -3.61 5.42
CA THR A 71 -0.60 -2.44 5.36
C THR A 71 -1.74 -2.45 6.37
N GLY A 72 -2.08 -3.62 6.91
CA GLY A 72 -3.27 -3.76 7.75
C GLY A 72 -4.57 -3.81 6.97
N LEU A 73 -4.53 -3.75 5.63
CA LEU A 73 -5.74 -3.80 4.81
C LEU A 73 -6.36 -5.19 4.83
N SER A 74 -7.68 -5.24 5.01
CA SER A 74 -8.44 -6.48 4.91
C SER A 74 -8.49 -6.96 3.45
N ARG A 75 -8.91 -8.20 3.25
CA ARG A 75 -9.09 -8.78 1.93
C ARG A 75 -9.99 -7.90 1.05
N TRP A 76 -11.12 -7.49 1.60
CA TRP A 76 -12.09 -6.67 0.88
C TRP A 76 -11.51 -5.30 0.52
N GLU A 77 -10.81 -4.67 1.44
CA GLU A 77 -10.15 -3.39 1.22
C GLU A 77 -9.08 -3.50 0.13
N GLN A 78 -8.32 -4.59 0.14
CA GLN A 78 -7.33 -4.86 -0.91
C GLN A 78 -7.98 -5.01 -2.27
N GLU A 79 -9.05 -5.78 -2.38
CA GLU A 79 -9.74 -5.99 -3.64
C GLU A 79 -10.29 -4.68 -4.21
N THR A 80 -10.87 -3.86 -3.34
CA THR A 80 -11.39 -2.55 -3.73
C THR A 80 -10.27 -1.62 -4.20
N ALA A 81 -9.19 -1.56 -3.45
CA ALA A 81 -8.03 -0.74 -3.79
C ALA A 81 -7.38 -1.21 -5.10
N ARG A 82 -7.19 -2.51 -5.26
CA ARG A 82 -6.61 -3.09 -6.49
C ARG A 82 -7.44 -2.73 -7.72
N ARG A 83 -8.75 -2.86 -7.60
CA ARG A 83 -9.67 -2.51 -8.70
C ARG A 83 -9.53 -1.03 -9.08
N ALA A 84 -9.49 -0.15 -8.09
CA ALA A 84 -9.35 1.28 -8.33
C ALA A 84 -8.01 1.61 -8.99
N LEU A 85 -6.92 1.02 -8.50
CA LEU A 85 -5.57 1.26 -9.01
C LEU A 85 -5.38 0.72 -10.43
N ARG A 86 -5.96 -0.43 -10.73
CA ARG A 86 -5.92 -0.97 -12.11
C ARG A 86 -6.73 -0.10 -13.07
N ARG A 87 -7.92 0.31 -12.63
CA ARG A 87 -8.80 1.14 -13.47
C ARG A 87 -8.15 2.48 -13.82
N SER A 88 -7.43 3.06 -12.89
CA SER A 88 -6.72 4.32 -13.10
C SER A 88 -5.37 4.14 -13.81
N GLY A 89 -4.92 2.90 -14.00
CA GLY A 89 -3.64 2.63 -14.68
C GLY A 89 -2.41 2.89 -13.83
N LEU A 90 -2.57 3.07 -12.53
CA LEU A 90 -1.43 3.37 -11.63
C LEU A 90 -0.67 2.14 -11.19
N LEU A 91 -1.34 0.99 -11.17
CA LEU A 91 -0.77 -0.28 -10.75
C LEU A 91 -1.23 -1.37 -11.72
N GLU A 92 -0.29 -2.18 -12.19
CA GLU A 92 -0.56 -3.34 -13.03
C GLU A 92 -0.59 -4.61 -12.19
N GLU A 93 -1.38 -5.58 -12.62
CA GLU A 93 -1.41 -6.91 -12.03
C GLU A 93 -1.21 -7.98 -13.11
N ARG A 94 -0.59 -9.08 -12.73
CA ARG A 94 -0.42 -10.25 -13.57
C ARG A 94 -0.56 -11.51 -12.74
N ARG A 95 -1.33 -12.48 -13.23
CA ARG A 95 -1.42 -13.80 -12.63
C ARG A 95 -0.47 -14.73 -13.38
N VAL A 96 0.42 -15.40 -12.65
CA VAL A 96 1.42 -16.29 -13.24
C VAL A 96 1.47 -17.58 -12.44
N GLY A 97 1.55 -18.69 -13.16
CA GLY A 97 1.80 -19.98 -12.57
C GLY A 97 0.55 -20.79 -12.26
N MET A 98 0.79 -21.99 -11.75
CA MET A 98 -0.25 -22.96 -11.38
C MET A 98 0.18 -23.61 -10.06
N PRO A 99 -0.44 -23.28 -8.89
CA PRO A 99 -1.50 -22.30 -8.71
C PRO A 99 -1.04 -20.87 -9.05
N ALA A 100 -1.98 -20.06 -9.53
CA ALA A 100 -1.65 -18.71 -9.96
C ALA A 100 -1.28 -17.82 -8.77
N LYS A 101 -0.22 -17.04 -8.96
CA LYS A 101 0.24 -16.05 -7.98
C LYS A 101 0.12 -14.66 -8.61
N LEU A 102 -0.15 -13.66 -7.75
CA LEU A 102 -0.33 -12.29 -8.20
C LEU A 102 0.98 -11.52 -8.14
N TRP A 103 1.33 -10.93 -9.29
CA TRP A 103 2.45 -10.02 -9.44
C TRP A 103 1.92 -8.62 -9.68
N PHE A 104 2.65 -7.64 -9.20
CA PHE A 104 2.26 -6.22 -9.26
C PHE A 104 3.40 -5.39 -9.81
N ARG A 105 3.04 -4.33 -10.55
CA ARG A 105 4.03 -3.34 -11.01
C ARG A 105 3.41 -1.95 -10.95
N VAL A 106 4.09 -1.03 -10.27
CA VAL A 106 3.73 0.38 -10.28
C VAL A 106 4.04 0.98 -11.64
N ARG A 107 3.19 1.91 -12.08
CA ARG A 107 3.41 2.68 -13.30
C ARG A 107 3.85 4.10 -12.94
N PRO A 108 5.18 4.34 -12.80
CA PRO A 108 5.68 5.64 -12.32
C PRO A 108 5.27 6.81 -13.23
N ASP A 109 5.28 6.59 -14.55
CA ASP A 109 4.85 7.60 -15.51
C ASP A 109 3.38 7.96 -15.36
N ALA A 110 2.51 6.99 -15.10
CA ALA A 110 1.10 7.24 -14.87
C ALA A 110 0.86 7.98 -13.56
N VAL A 111 1.59 7.59 -12.51
CA VAL A 111 1.51 8.28 -11.20
C VAL A 111 1.94 9.75 -11.37
N TRP A 112 3.05 9.97 -12.05
CA TRP A 112 3.56 11.33 -12.30
C TRP A 112 2.55 12.19 -13.05
N ARG A 113 1.98 11.65 -14.13
CA ARG A 113 0.97 12.39 -14.92
C ARG A 113 -0.28 12.71 -14.08
N ALA A 114 -0.73 11.77 -13.25
CA ALA A 114 -1.88 11.99 -12.40
C ALA A 114 -1.62 13.08 -11.36
N LEU A 115 -0.42 13.08 -10.76
CA LEU A 115 -0.03 14.11 -9.80
C LEU A 115 0.05 15.47 -10.46
N GLN A 116 0.61 15.56 -11.66
CA GLN A 116 0.69 16.82 -12.41
C GLN A 116 -0.70 17.34 -12.78
N ALA A 117 -1.58 16.48 -13.24
CA ALA A 117 -2.95 16.86 -13.60
C ALA A 117 -3.71 17.38 -12.40
N HIS A 118 -3.56 16.75 -11.24
CA HIS A 118 -4.22 17.20 -10.02
C HIS A 118 -3.65 18.55 -9.54
N ALA A 119 -2.33 18.70 -9.57
CA ALA A 119 -1.68 19.95 -9.18
C ALA A 119 -2.13 21.11 -10.09
N GLY A 120 -2.18 20.86 -11.40
CA GLY A 120 -2.66 21.86 -12.36
C GLY A 120 -4.10 22.28 -12.11
N ALA A 121 -4.96 21.32 -11.79
CA ALA A 121 -6.36 21.59 -11.46
C ALA A 121 -6.50 22.40 -10.17
N SER A 122 -5.61 22.15 -9.19
CA SER A 122 -5.64 22.84 -7.89
C SER A 122 -5.24 24.31 -7.99
N TYR A 123 -4.46 24.69 -9.01
CA TYR A 123 -3.98 26.06 -9.19
C TYR A 123 -4.80 26.86 -10.20
N ARG A 124 -5.88 26.33 -10.69
CA ARG A 124 -6.78 27.03 -11.62
C ARG A 124 -7.94 27.72 -10.90
#